data_6d71c372ad3803372d1bc556b924ea09
#
_entry.id   6d71c372ad3803372d1bc556b924ea09
#
_cell.length_a   1.000
_cell.length_b   1.000
_cell.length_c   1.000
_cell.angle_alpha   90.00
_cell.angle_beta   90.00
_cell.angle_gamma   90.00
#
_symmetry.space_group_name_H-M   'P 1'
#
loop_
_entity.id
_entity.type
_entity.pdbx_description
1 polymer ?
#
loop_
_entity_poly.entity_id
_entity_poly.type
_entity_poly.pdbx_seq_one_letter_code
_entity_poly.pdbx_strand_id
1 'polypeptide(L)'
;MLRVFTASHCPGHSRTRRLVAALARQRPHLPLELVDLDEPEAERPSFVIGTPTFVWGNRILFLGNPAEGDLLARLDALEGS
;
A
#
# COMPACT_ATOMS: atom_id res chain seq x y z
N MET A 1 -2.32 -3.85 10.10
CA MET A 1 -2.57 -2.64 9.29
C MET A 1 -1.80 -2.71 7.99
N LEU A 2 -2.45 -2.41 6.91
CA LEU A 2 -1.79 -2.25 5.62
C LEU A 2 -1.35 -0.80 5.45
N ARG A 3 -0.05 -0.60 5.22
CA ARG A 3 0.49 0.72 4.89
C ARG A 3 1.00 0.70 3.46
N VAL A 4 0.61 1.69 2.68
CA VAL A 4 1.04 1.81 1.29
C VAL A 4 1.86 3.08 1.18
N PHE A 5 3.14 2.92 0.86
CA PHE A 5 4.06 4.05 0.70
C PHE A 5 4.14 4.42 -0.77
N THR A 6 3.82 5.65 -1.07
CA THR A 6 3.86 6.20 -2.44
C THR A 6 4.61 7.53 -2.44
N ALA A 7 4.78 8.10 -3.60
CA ALA A 7 5.39 9.42 -3.74
C ALA A 7 4.69 10.16 -4.89
N SER A 8 4.26 11.38 -4.64
CA SER A 8 3.51 12.19 -5.61
C SER A 8 4.24 12.36 -6.93
N HIS A 9 5.58 12.41 -6.89
CA HIS A 9 6.40 12.56 -8.09
C HIS A 9 6.57 11.24 -8.86
N CYS A 10 6.19 10.12 -8.26
CA CYS A 10 6.35 8.80 -8.89
C CYS A 10 5.32 8.60 -10.00
N PRO A 11 5.71 8.11 -11.20
CA PRO A 11 4.75 7.88 -12.29
C PRO A 11 3.60 6.93 -11.92
N GLY A 12 3.83 6.00 -11.00
CA GLY A 12 2.82 5.04 -10.56
C GLY A 12 1.88 5.56 -9.48
N HIS A 13 2.06 6.80 -9.01
CA HIS A 13 1.30 7.34 -7.88
C HIS A 13 -0.22 7.31 -8.09
N SER A 14 -0.71 7.74 -9.25
CA SER A 14 -2.15 7.75 -9.54
C SER A 14 -2.75 6.36 -9.51
N ARG A 15 -2.04 5.38 -10.04
CA ARG A 15 -2.48 3.99 -10.03
C ARG A 15 -2.51 3.44 -8.60
N THR A 16 -1.50 3.77 -7.80
CA THR A 16 -1.46 3.39 -6.38
C THR A 16 -2.67 3.93 -5.64
N ARG A 17 -2.99 5.20 -5.85
CA ARG A 17 -4.16 5.84 -5.22
C ARG A 17 -5.46 5.15 -5.63
N ARG A 18 -5.61 4.78 -6.89
CA ARG A 18 -6.80 4.07 -7.37
C ARG A 18 -6.92 2.69 -6.74
N LEU A 19 -5.79 1.96 -6.63
CA LEU A 19 -5.78 0.66 -5.96
C LEU A 19 -6.19 0.77 -4.50
N VAL A 20 -5.66 1.74 -3.79
CA VAL A 20 -5.99 1.96 -2.37
C VAL A 20 -7.45 2.35 -2.21
N ALA A 21 -7.99 3.22 -3.08
CA ALA A 21 -9.38 3.61 -3.04
C ALA A 21 -10.31 2.41 -3.31
N ALA A 22 -9.98 1.58 -4.29
CA ALA A 22 -10.75 0.37 -4.60
C ALA A 22 -10.72 -0.60 -3.41
N LEU A 23 -9.57 -0.78 -2.79
CA LEU A 23 -9.40 -1.64 -1.63
C LEU A 23 -10.25 -1.15 -0.45
N ALA A 24 -10.25 0.16 -0.19
CA ALA A 24 -11.04 0.74 0.89
C ALA A 24 -12.55 0.50 0.69
N ARG A 25 -13.01 0.54 -0.56
CA ARG A 25 -14.41 0.25 -0.88
C ARG A 25 -14.76 -1.22 -0.70
N GLN A 26 -13.85 -2.12 -1.06
CA GLN A 26 -14.10 -3.56 -1.03
C GLN A 26 -13.85 -4.20 0.34
N ARG A 27 -13.00 -3.56 1.15
CA ARG A 27 -12.64 -4.04 2.49
C ARG A 27 -12.73 -2.89 3.48
N PRO A 28 -13.97 -2.40 3.78
CA PRO A 28 -14.12 -1.20 4.63
C PRO A 28 -13.65 -1.39 6.07
N HIS A 29 -13.47 -2.65 6.51
CA HIS A 29 -12.98 -2.93 7.87
C HIS A 29 -11.47 -3.03 7.95
N LEU A 30 -10.78 -3.03 6.82
CA LEU A 30 -9.33 -3.19 6.78
C LEU A 30 -8.64 -1.92 7.29
N PRO A 31 -7.81 -2.01 8.34
CA PRO A 31 -6.98 -0.87 8.72
C PRO A 31 -5.98 -0.56 7.61
N LEU A 32 -6.07 0.63 7.05
CA LEU A 32 -5.37 1.01 5.83
C LEU A 32 -4.85 2.43 5.96
N GLU A 33 -3.59 2.63 5.62
CA GLU A 33 -2.96 3.95 5.59
C GLU A 33 -2.20 4.14 4.28
N LEU A 34 -2.45 5.24 3.61
CA LEU A 34 -1.68 5.67 2.45
C LEU A 34 -0.72 6.76 2.87
N VAL A 35 0.57 6.55 2.68
CA VAL A 35 1.62 7.49 3.07
C VAL A 35 2.28 8.03 1.81
N ASP A 36 2.19 9.34 1.59
CA ASP A 36 2.91 10.01 0.51
C ASP A 36 4.25 10.52 1.05
N LEU A 37 5.34 9.88 0.60
CA LEU A 37 6.68 10.21 1.08
C LEU A 37 7.18 11.57 0.61
N ASP A 38 6.47 12.25 -0.29
CA ASP A 38 6.77 13.62 -0.67
C ASP A 38 6.16 14.63 0.29
N GLU A 39 5.29 14.21 1.20
CA GLU A 39 4.79 15.09 2.26
C GLU A 39 5.90 15.35 3.28
N PRO A 40 6.04 16.61 3.76
CA PRO A 40 7.16 16.98 4.64
C PRO A 40 7.22 16.20 5.95
N GLU A 41 6.06 15.76 6.46
CA GLU A 41 5.98 15.07 7.75
C GLU A 41 5.99 13.55 7.61
N ALA A 42 6.04 13.03 6.39
CA ALA A 42 6.03 11.60 6.17
C ALA A 42 7.31 10.96 6.68
N GLU A 43 7.17 9.83 7.35
CA GLU A 43 8.29 9.04 7.82
C GLU A 43 8.44 7.79 6.95
N ARG A 44 9.66 7.56 6.49
CA ARG A 44 9.99 6.37 5.71
C ARG A 44 10.66 5.34 6.62
N PRO A 45 10.05 4.16 6.81
CA PRO A 45 10.75 3.07 7.47
C PRO A 45 12.01 2.70 6.71
N SER A 46 13.04 2.25 7.42
CA SER A 46 14.34 1.95 6.82
C SER A 46 14.27 0.85 5.74
N PHE A 47 13.29 -0.05 5.86
CA PHE A 47 13.12 -1.13 4.89
C PHE A 47 12.35 -0.72 3.62
N VAL A 48 11.78 0.49 3.60
CA VAL A 48 11.09 1.02 2.42
C VAL A 48 12.11 1.77 1.57
N ILE A 49 12.55 1.15 0.48
CA ILE A 49 13.62 1.69 -0.36
C ILE A 49 13.14 2.28 -1.68
N GLY A 50 11.86 2.13 -1.99
CA GLY A 50 11.28 2.68 -3.22
C GLY A 50 9.77 2.76 -3.12
N THR A 51 9.12 3.30 -4.15
CA THR A 51 7.66 3.46 -4.19
C THR A 51 7.11 2.95 -5.53
N PRO A 52 5.87 2.43 -5.51
CA PRO A 52 5.08 2.15 -4.32
C PRO A 52 5.56 0.89 -3.59
N THR A 53 5.37 0.85 -2.28
CA THR A 53 5.66 -0.33 -1.46
C THR A 53 4.45 -0.62 -0.56
N PHE A 54 3.97 -1.85 -0.60
CA PHE A 54 2.83 -2.30 0.19
C PHE A 54 3.34 -3.11 1.37
N VAL A 55 3.00 -2.68 2.60
CA VAL A 55 3.56 -3.23 3.82
C VAL A 55 2.44 -3.68 4.77
N TRP A 56 2.54 -4.91 5.28
CA TRP A 56 1.66 -5.44 6.32
C TRP A 56 2.49 -5.60 7.59
N GLY A 57 2.19 -4.77 8.60
CA GLY A 57 3.04 -4.71 9.77
C GLY A 57 4.45 -4.25 9.39
N ASN A 58 5.42 -5.12 9.55
CA ASN A 58 6.81 -4.85 9.13
C ASN A 58 7.24 -5.71 7.94
N ARG A 59 6.27 -6.33 7.25
CA ARG A 59 6.52 -7.23 6.12
C ARG A 59 6.16 -6.55 4.81
N ILE A 60 7.09 -6.51 3.87
CA ILE A 60 6.81 -6.04 2.52
C ILE A 60 6.01 -7.11 1.78
N LEU A 61 4.83 -6.73 1.27
CA LEU A 61 3.99 -7.63 0.46
C LEU A 61 4.26 -7.47 -1.02
N PHE A 62 4.37 -6.24 -1.49
CA PHE A 62 4.59 -5.95 -2.91
C PHE A 62 5.53 -4.77 -3.06
N LEU A 63 6.42 -4.88 -4.04
CA LEU A 63 7.23 -3.78 -4.56
C LEU A 63 6.63 -3.41 -5.91
N GLY A 64 6.15 -2.19 -6.05
CA GLY A 64 5.39 -1.78 -7.23
C GLY A 64 3.90 -2.05 -7.06
N ASN A 65 3.10 -1.65 -8.05
CA ASN A 65 1.65 -1.83 -8.00
C ASN A 65 1.27 -3.24 -8.43
N PRO A 66 0.64 -4.02 -7.54
CA PRO A 66 0.13 -5.35 -7.92
C PRO A 66 -1.15 -5.21 -8.74
N ALA A 67 -1.58 -6.29 -9.38
CA ALA A 67 -2.92 -6.39 -9.88
C ALA A 67 -3.90 -6.41 -8.69
N GLU A 68 -5.07 -5.80 -8.87
CA GLU A 68 -6.07 -5.68 -7.80
C GLU A 68 -6.43 -7.05 -7.22
N GLY A 69 -6.66 -8.05 -8.07
CA GLY A 69 -6.99 -9.41 -7.62
C GLY A 69 -5.88 -10.05 -6.79
N ASP A 70 -4.63 -9.82 -7.16
CA ASP A 70 -3.49 -10.35 -6.41
C ASP A 70 -3.38 -9.70 -5.03
N LEU A 71 -3.64 -8.40 -4.95
CA LEU A 71 -3.64 -7.67 -3.69
C LEU A 71 -4.73 -8.18 -2.76
N LEU A 72 -5.96 -8.33 -3.28
CA LEU A 72 -7.09 -8.83 -2.50
C LEU A 72 -6.85 -10.26 -2.00
N ALA A 73 -6.35 -11.14 -2.87
CA ALA A 73 -6.06 -12.52 -2.50
C ALA A 73 -5.00 -12.59 -1.40
N ARG A 74 -3.97 -11.77 -1.50
CA ARG A 74 -2.90 -11.74 -0.49
C ARG A 74 -3.42 -11.27 0.87
N LEU A 75 -4.25 -10.22 0.87
CA LEU A 75 -4.83 -9.69 2.10
C LEU A 75 -5.80 -10.68 2.75
N ASP A 76 -6.62 -11.35 1.95
CA ASP A 76 -7.54 -12.36 2.45
C ASP A 76 -6.77 -13.52 3.09
N ALA A 77 -5.64 -13.92 2.51
CA ALA A 77 -4.79 -14.96 3.09
C ALA A 77 -4.19 -14.53 4.42
N LEU A 78 -3.79 -13.26 4.55
CA LEU A 78 -3.23 -12.74 5.79
C LEU A 78 -4.28 -12.59 6.89
N GLU A 79 -5.47 -12.12 6.54
CA GLU A 79 -6.56 -11.94 7.50
C GLU A 79 -7.20 -13.26 7.90
N GLY A 80 -7.18 -14.25 7.02
CA GLY A 80 -7.79 -15.55 7.25
C GLY A 80 -6.92 -16.52 8.06
N SER A 81 -5.69 -16.13 8.37
CA SER A 81 -4.76 -17.02 9.08
C SER A 81 -4.70 -16.75 10.58
#